data_82a5a14b4ba7bdea2e824fa72af17e9d
#
_entry.id   82a5a14b4ba7bdea2e824fa72af17e9d
#
_cell.length_a   1.000
_cell.length_b   1.000
_cell.length_c   1.000
_cell.angle_alpha   90.00
_cell.angle_beta   90.00
_cell.angle_gamma   90.00
#
_symmetry.space_group_name_H-M   'P 1'
#
loop_
_entity.id
_entity.type
_entity.pdbx_description
1 polymer ?
#
loop_
_entity_poly.entity_id
_entity_poly.type
_entity_poly.pdbx_seq_one_letter_code
_entity_poly.pdbx_strand_id
1 'polypeptide(L)'
;MQYRRFGRTNLKIPVLSLGGMRFQKSWDQLDFSEVSYEEQNKVENILDLATQYGLSHVETAKYYGTSEVQLGMCFKNTKKIPNIIQTKIPPNSDPEIFERDVLSSIEKLKVKKIDLLAIHGINTAEHLHPVSYTHLRAHETCHN
;
A
#
# COMPACT_ATOMS: atom_id res chain seq x y z
N MET A 1 -6.18 16.16 -14.31
CA MET A 1 -6.47 15.69 -12.93
C MET A 1 -6.43 16.85 -11.94
N GLN A 2 -7.37 16.90 -10.99
CA GLN A 2 -7.31 17.86 -9.88
C GLN A 2 -6.60 17.25 -8.68
N TYR A 3 -5.87 18.09 -7.94
CA TYR A 3 -5.11 17.65 -6.75
C TYR A 3 -5.55 18.46 -5.53
N ARG A 4 -5.48 17.85 -4.36
CA ARG A 4 -5.77 18.47 -3.07
C ARG A 4 -4.63 18.20 -2.09
N ARG A 5 -4.42 19.11 -1.15
CA ARG A 5 -3.50 18.89 -0.03
C ARG A 5 -4.07 17.83 0.90
N PHE A 6 -3.28 16.82 1.23
CA PHE A 6 -3.67 15.75 2.15
C PHE A 6 -3.35 16.14 3.59
N GLY A 7 -4.32 16.76 4.23
CA GLY A 7 -4.20 17.17 5.63
C GLY A 7 -2.94 18.01 5.92
N ARG A 8 -2.21 17.62 6.98
CA ARG A 8 -0.96 18.26 7.42
C ARG A 8 0.32 17.65 6.81
N THR A 9 0.20 16.67 5.94
CA THR A 9 1.36 15.94 5.37
C THR A 9 2.13 16.72 4.30
N ASN A 10 1.61 17.84 3.79
CA ASN A 10 2.10 18.57 2.61
C ASN A 10 2.06 17.77 1.28
N LEU A 11 1.58 16.52 1.28
CA LEU A 11 1.36 15.78 0.06
C LEU A 11 0.21 16.37 -0.75
N LYS A 12 0.38 16.39 -2.07
CA LYS A 12 -0.70 16.71 -3.03
C LYS A 12 -1.21 15.41 -3.63
N ILE A 13 -2.43 15.04 -3.25
CA ILE A 13 -3.09 13.82 -3.73
C ILE A 13 -4.10 14.18 -4.81
N PRO A 14 -4.20 13.37 -5.90
CA PRO A 14 -5.28 13.51 -6.87
C PRO A 14 -6.63 13.25 -6.21
N VAL A 15 -7.69 13.89 -6.68
CA VAL A 15 -9.05 13.68 -6.15
C VAL A 15 -9.61 12.29 -6.42
N LEU A 16 -9.00 11.54 -7.33
CA LEU A 16 -9.26 10.14 -7.60
C LEU A 16 -7.99 9.34 -7.33
N SER A 17 -8.14 8.19 -6.69
CA SER A 17 -7.06 7.26 -6.37
C SER A 17 -7.30 5.91 -7.04
N LEU A 18 -6.23 5.20 -7.36
CA LEU A 18 -6.30 3.84 -7.85
C LEU A 18 -6.31 2.87 -6.68
N GLY A 19 -7.42 2.16 -6.48
CA GLY A 19 -7.55 1.14 -5.44
C GLY A 19 -7.10 -0.24 -5.91
N GLY A 20 -6.19 -0.87 -5.17
CA GLY A 20 -5.62 -2.17 -5.51
C GLY A 20 -6.40 -3.39 -5.02
N MET A 21 -7.51 -3.21 -4.29
CA MET A 21 -8.25 -4.34 -3.71
C MET A 21 -8.70 -5.37 -4.74
N ARG A 22 -8.95 -4.96 -5.98
CA ARG A 22 -9.40 -5.84 -7.07
C ARG A 22 -8.28 -6.41 -7.93
N PHE A 23 -7.02 -6.18 -7.57
CA PHE A 23 -5.88 -6.77 -8.27
C PHE A 23 -5.57 -8.18 -7.79
N GLN A 24 -6.06 -8.55 -6.59
CA GLN A 24 -5.82 -9.90 -6.08
C GLN A 24 -6.47 -10.98 -6.96
N LYS A 25 -5.73 -12.06 -7.15
CA LYS A 25 -6.22 -13.32 -7.69
C LYS A 25 -7.06 -14.08 -6.64
N SER A 26 -6.60 -14.04 -5.39
CA SER A 26 -7.18 -14.68 -4.22
C SER A 26 -6.98 -13.76 -3.02
N TRP A 27 -7.75 -13.99 -1.96
CA TRP A 27 -7.52 -13.36 -0.65
C TRP A 27 -6.33 -13.98 0.10
N ASP A 28 -5.83 -15.13 -0.38
CA ASP A 28 -4.66 -15.76 0.20
C ASP A 28 -3.39 -14.95 -0.12
N GLN A 29 -2.43 -14.98 0.79
CA GLN A 29 -1.12 -14.35 0.61
C GLN A 29 -0.24 -15.26 -0.26
N LEU A 30 -0.47 -15.20 -1.57
CA LEU A 30 0.26 -15.99 -2.55
C LEU A 30 1.53 -15.25 -3.03
N ASP A 31 2.52 -16.03 -3.46
CA ASP A 31 3.71 -15.51 -4.11
C ASP A 31 3.42 -15.08 -5.55
N PHE A 32 4.29 -14.22 -6.10
CA PHE A 32 4.15 -13.76 -7.48
C PHE A 32 4.19 -14.90 -8.51
N SER A 33 4.90 -15.98 -8.21
CA SER A 33 4.98 -17.18 -9.08
C SER A 33 3.61 -17.83 -9.34
N GLU A 34 2.63 -17.57 -8.48
CA GLU A 34 1.27 -18.10 -8.62
C GLU A 34 0.33 -17.15 -9.39
N VAL A 35 0.80 -15.97 -9.76
CA VAL A 35 0.07 -15.00 -10.59
C VAL A 35 0.31 -15.31 -12.07
N SER A 36 -0.75 -15.52 -12.82
CA SER A 36 -0.64 -15.77 -14.26
C SER A 36 -0.20 -14.50 -15.01
N TYR A 37 0.39 -14.69 -16.20
CA TYR A 37 0.75 -13.57 -17.07
C TYR A 37 -0.45 -12.69 -17.41
N GLU A 38 -1.61 -13.28 -17.65
CA GLU A 38 -2.84 -12.55 -17.99
C GLU A 38 -3.29 -11.65 -16.83
N GLU A 39 -3.28 -12.17 -15.60
CA GLU A 39 -3.64 -11.40 -14.41
C GLU A 39 -2.67 -10.24 -14.18
N GLN A 40 -1.37 -10.49 -14.30
CA GLN A 40 -0.35 -9.46 -14.17
C GLN A 40 -0.49 -8.37 -15.25
N ASN A 41 -0.69 -8.77 -16.51
CA ASN A 41 -0.86 -7.85 -17.62
C ASN A 41 -2.10 -6.94 -17.45
N LYS A 42 -3.18 -7.45 -16.87
CA LYS A 42 -4.35 -6.62 -16.53
C LYS A 42 -3.98 -5.50 -15.54
N VAL A 43 -3.22 -5.81 -14.50
CA VAL A 43 -2.80 -4.82 -13.50
C VAL A 43 -1.86 -3.79 -14.12
N GLU A 44 -0.91 -4.22 -14.95
CA GLU A 44 0.01 -3.33 -15.69
C GLU A 44 -0.73 -2.36 -16.59
N ASN A 45 -1.71 -2.85 -17.37
CA ASN A 45 -2.53 -2.02 -18.25
C ASN A 45 -3.38 -1.00 -17.46
N ILE A 46 -3.95 -1.41 -16.33
CA ILE A 46 -4.73 -0.50 -15.47
C ILE A 46 -3.82 0.58 -14.89
N LEU A 47 -2.62 0.22 -14.41
CA LEU A 47 -1.66 1.17 -13.86
C LEU A 47 -1.17 2.16 -14.92
N ASP A 48 -0.91 1.69 -16.13
CA ASP A 48 -0.51 2.54 -17.26
C ASP A 48 -1.61 3.53 -17.60
N LEU A 49 -2.84 3.07 -17.70
CA LEU A 49 -3.99 3.94 -17.98
C LEU A 49 -4.19 4.96 -16.85
N ALA A 50 -4.13 4.52 -15.59
CA ALA A 50 -4.22 5.41 -14.43
C ALA A 50 -3.15 6.52 -14.49
N THR A 51 -1.91 6.16 -14.82
CA THR A 51 -0.80 7.11 -14.96
C THR A 51 -1.06 8.12 -16.07
N GLN A 52 -1.58 7.70 -17.23
CA GLN A 52 -1.94 8.58 -18.34
C GLN A 52 -3.00 9.62 -17.94
N TYR A 53 -3.94 9.24 -17.08
CA TYR A 53 -4.96 10.16 -16.54
C TYR A 53 -4.50 10.96 -15.31
N GLY A 54 -3.25 10.80 -14.89
CA GLY A 54 -2.68 11.53 -13.75
C GLY A 54 -3.14 11.04 -12.40
N LEU A 55 -3.56 9.75 -12.27
CA LEU A 55 -3.82 9.11 -11.00
C LEU A 55 -2.46 8.71 -10.38
N SER A 56 -1.86 9.63 -9.66
CA SER A 56 -0.53 9.45 -9.07
C SER A 56 -0.55 8.89 -7.64
N HIS A 57 -1.70 8.44 -7.17
CA HIS A 57 -1.89 7.78 -5.87
C HIS A 57 -2.48 6.38 -6.08
N VAL A 58 -1.76 5.38 -5.57
CA VAL A 58 -2.19 3.97 -5.53
C VAL A 58 -2.35 3.55 -4.07
N GLU A 59 -3.49 2.93 -3.77
CA GLU A 59 -3.82 2.42 -2.45
C GLU A 59 -4.00 0.90 -2.51
N THR A 60 -3.33 0.19 -1.62
CA THR A 60 -3.46 -1.26 -1.42
C THR A 60 -3.53 -1.62 0.06
N ALA A 61 -3.38 -2.89 0.39
CA ALA A 61 -3.28 -3.37 1.77
C ALA A 61 -2.58 -4.74 1.83
N LYS A 62 -1.93 -5.02 2.95
CA LYS A 62 -1.31 -6.32 3.24
C LYS A 62 -2.27 -7.49 3.01
N TYR A 63 -3.55 -7.34 3.38
CA TYR A 63 -4.56 -8.40 3.26
C TYR A 63 -5.37 -8.35 1.95
N TYR A 64 -4.87 -7.70 0.93
CA TYR A 64 -5.46 -7.76 -0.41
C TYR A 64 -4.77 -8.84 -1.27
N GLY A 65 -4.57 -10.03 -0.70
CA GLY A 65 -4.02 -11.20 -1.39
C GLY A 65 -2.74 -10.88 -2.16
N THR A 66 -2.77 -11.05 -3.46
CA THR A 66 -1.62 -10.83 -4.36
C THR A 66 -1.39 -9.37 -4.75
N SER A 67 -2.23 -8.42 -4.30
CA SER A 67 -2.19 -7.03 -4.79
C SER A 67 -0.82 -6.35 -4.61
N GLU A 68 -0.19 -6.48 -3.43
CA GLU A 68 1.12 -5.86 -3.18
C GLU A 68 2.22 -6.44 -4.08
N VAL A 69 2.26 -7.76 -4.27
CA VAL A 69 3.27 -8.41 -5.13
C VAL A 69 3.06 -8.06 -6.60
N GLN A 70 1.81 -7.98 -7.08
CA GLN A 70 1.50 -7.59 -8.45
C GLN A 70 1.88 -6.13 -8.73
N LEU A 71 1.53 -5.21 -7.81
CA LEU A 71 1.95 -3.80 -7.91
C LEU A 71 3.47 -3.68 -7.88
N GLY A 72 4.15 -4.40 -6.99
CA GLY A 72 5.61 -4.39 -6.91
C GLY A 72 6.27 -4.86 -8.20
N MET A 73 5.69 -5.84 -8.89
CA MET A 73 6.19 -6.26 -10.21
C MET A 73 5.92 -5.22 -11.29
N CYS A 74 4.75 -4.55 -11.27
CA CYS A 74 4.51 -3.41 -12.16
C CYS A 74 5.56 -2.32 -11.97
N PHE A 75 5.84 -1.92 -10.73
CA PHE A 75 6.82 -0.87 -10.42
C PHE A 75 8.23 -1.25 -10.87
N LYS A 76 8.62 -2.51 -10.70
CA LYS A 76 9.91 -3.03 -11.16
C LYS A 76 10.02 -3.05 -12.68
N ASN A 77 8.99 -3.54 -13.37
CA ASN A 77 9.02 -3.79 -14.82
C ASN A 77 8.89 -2.50 -15.62
N THR A 78 7.93 -1.65 -15.26
CA THR A 78 7.61 -0.45 -16.04
C THR A 78 8.41 0.78 -15.62
N LYS A 79 9.04 0.75 -14.43
CA LYS A 79 9.67 1.91 -13.77
C LYS A 79 8.71 3.11 -13.59
N LYS A 80 7.41 2.88 -13.76
CA LYS A 80 6.35 3.88 -13.55
C LYS A 80 5.81 3.70 -12.14
N ILE A 81 6.48 4.30 -11.18
CA ILE A 81 6.07 4.28 -9.77
C ILE A 81 5.17 5.48 -9.54
N PRO A 82 3.95 5.31 -9.00
CA PRO A 82 3.11 6.42 -8.59
C PRO A 82 3.83 7.33 -7.58
N ASN A 83 3.49 8.61 -7.58
CA ASN A 83 4.13 9.56 -6.67
C ASN A 83 3.79 9.30 -5.20
N ILE A 84 2.65 8.64 -4.95
CA ILE A 84 2.16 8.35 -3.61
C ILE A 84 1.70 6.89 -3.58
N ILE A 85 2.33 6.13 -2.70
CA ILE A 85 2.00 4.73 -2.45
C ILE A 85 1.46 4.62 -1.04
N GLN A 86 0.25 4.06 -0.94
CA GLN A 86 -0.42 3.77 0.31
C GLN A 86 -0.64 2.28 0.46
N THR A 87 -0.30 1.75 1.64
CA THR A 87 -0.77 0.43 2.07
C THR A 87 -1.41 0.48 3.45
N LYS A 88 -2.04 -0.61 3.85
CA LYS A 88 -2.71 -0.75 5.15
C LYS A 88 -2.21 -2.01 5.84
N ILE A 89 -1.84 -1.84 7.10
CA ILE A 89 -1.40 -2.92 7.98
C ILE A 89 -2.42 -3.07 9.12
N PRO A 90 -2.85 -4.29 9.47
CA PRO A 90 -3.74 -4.49 10.61
C PRO A 90 -3.02 -4.08 11.90
N PRO A 91 -3.78 -3.60 12.90
CA PRO A 91 -3.21 -3.29 14.20
C PRO A 91 -2.68 -4.58 14.85
N ASN A 92 -1.56 -4.47 15.57
CA ASN A 92 -1.03 -5.54 16.39
C ASN A 92 -0.60 -4.98 17.74
N SER A 93 -0.85 -5.71 18.83
CA SER A 93 -0.41 -5.34 20.17
C SER A 93 1.11 -5.49 20.36
N ASP A 94 1.75 -6.31 19.52
CA ASP A 94 3.20 -6.44 19.47
C ASP A 94 3.76 -5.50 18.37
N PRO A 95 4.52 -4.45 18.76
CA PRO A 95 5.09 -3.51 17.82
C PRO A 95 6.10 -4.15 16.84
N GLU A 96 6.81 -5.21 17.25
CA GLU A 96 7.79 -5.88 16.39
C GLU A 96 7.09 -6.64 15.26
N ILE A 97 5.92 -7.23 15.55
CA ILE A 97 5.08 -7.86 14.52
C ILE A 97 4.57 -6.79 13.54
N PHE A 98 4.09 -5.66 14.06
CA PHE A 98 3.62 -4.59 13.20
C PHE A 98 4.73 -4.04 12.28
N GLU A 99 5.92 -3.78 12.84
CA GLU A 99 7.08 -3.31 12.08
C GLU A 99 7.49 -4.33 10.99
N ARG A 100 7.58 -5.60 11.34
CA ARG A 100 7.87 -6.67 10.38
C ARG A 100 6.84 -6.71 9.24
N ASP A 101 5.58 -6.48 9.55
CA ASP A 101 4.51 -6.44 8.57
C ASP A 101 4.64 -5.25 7.61
N VAL A 102 5.05 -4.08 8.12
CA VAL A 102 5.36 -2.90 7.30
C VAL A 102 6.54 -3.19 6.38
N LEU A 103 7.63 -3.75 6.91
CA LEU A 103 8.82 -4.10 6.13
C LEU A 103 8.50 -5.13 5.05
N SER A 104 7.69 -6.13 5.36
CA SER A 104 7.21 -7.11 4.38
C SER A 104 6.41 -6.45 3.24
N SER A 105 5.56 -5.47 3.54
CA SER A 105 4.82 -4.73 2.51
C SER A 105 5.74 -3.89 1.62
N ILE A 106 6.77 -3.24 2.20
CA ILE A 106 7.80 -2.51 1.43
C ILE A 106 8.52 -3.45 0.47
N GLU A 107 8.90 -4.64 0.93
CA GLU A 107 9.57 -5.66 0.11
C GLU A 107 8.67 -6.16 -1.03
N LYS A 108 7.42 -6.51 -0.74
CA LYS A 108 6.44 -6.96 -1.73
C LYS A 108 6.17 -5.90 -2.79
N LEU A 109 5.99 -4.66 -2.38
CA LEU A 109 5.79 -3.51 -3.27
C LEU A 109 7.06 -3.11 -4.02
N LYS A 110 8.24 -3.63 -3.65
CA LYS A 110 9.55 -3.32 -4.27
C LYS A 110 9.85 -1.82 -4.31
N VAL A 111 9.49 -1.11 -3.25
CA VAL A 111 9.70 0.33 -3.09
C VAL A 111 10.68 0.62 -1.96
N LYS A 112 11.23 1.83 -1.94
CA LYS A 112 12.14 2.26 -0.86
C LYS A 112 11.38 2.73 0.38
N LYS A 113 10.14 3.20 0.22
CA LYS A 113 9.30 3.74 1.28
C LYS A 113 7.82 3.61 0.91
N ILE A 114 6.98 3.63 1.91
CA ILE A 114 5.54 3.85 1.83
C ILE A 114 5.29 5.32 2.15
N ASP A 115 4.53 6.03 1.32
CA ASP A 115 4.22 7.44 1.54
C ASP A 115 3.08 7.65 2.54
N LEU A 116 2.11 6.74 2.53
CA LEU A 116 0.97 6.73 3.44
C LEU A 116 0.75 5.33 4.01
N LEU A 117 0.85 5.22 5.32
CA LEU A 117 0.54 3.99 6.04
C LEU A 117 -0.78 4.15 6.79
N ALA A 118 -1.75 3.30 6.49
CA ALA A 118 -3.02 3.26 7.18
C ALA A 118 -3.12 2.03 8.09
N ILE A 119 -3.85 2.17 9.19
CA ILE A 119 -4.22 1.04 10.04
C ILE A 119 -5.46 0.37 9.47
N HIS A 120 -5.37 -0.93 9.21
CA HIS A 120 -6.42 -1.69 8.52
C HIS A 120 -7.41 -2.31 9.49
N GLY A 121 -8.70 -2.13 9.23
CA GLY A 121 -9.75 -2.91 9.90
C GLY A 121 -10.05 -2.48 11.34
N ILE A 122 -9.98 -1.19 11.65
CA ILE A 122 -10.46 -0.65 12.94
C ILE A 122 -12.00 -0.61 12.91
N ASN A 123 -12.63 -1.66 13.44
CA ASN A 123 -14.08 -1.82 13.43
C ASN A 123 -14.71 -1.76 14.84
N THR A 124 -13.92 -1.88 15.89
CA THR A 124 -14.36 -1.86 17.28
C THR A 124 -13.44 -1.01 18.14
N ALA A 125 -13.90 -0.60 19.33
CA ALA A 125 -13.10 0.13 20.30
C ALA A 125 -11.86 -0.67 20.76
N GLU A 126 -11.96 -1.99 20.81
CA GLU A 126 -10.86 -2.89 21.19
C GLU A 126 -9.70 -2.83 20.19
N HIS A 127 -9.98 -2.57 18.91
CA HIS A 127 -8.95 -2.39 17.89
C HIS A 127 -8.14 -1.10 18.06
N LEU A 128 -8.59 -0.14 18.90
CA LEU A 128 -7.85 1.09 19.17
C LEU A 128 -6.68 0.87 20.13
N HIS A 129 -6.74 -0.14 20.99
CA HIS A 129 -5.70 -0.43 21.97
C HIS A 129 -4.32 -0.68 21.30
N PRO A 130 -4.21 -1.59 20.32
CA PRO A 130 -2.96 -1.80 19.60
C PRO A 130 -2.48 -0.55 18.84
N VAL A 131 -3.39 0.26 18.31
CA VAL A 131 -3.05 1.48 17.53
C VAL A 131 -2.25 2.49 18.36
N SER A 132 -2.57 2.64 19.66
CA SER A 132 -1.85 3.58 20.50
C SER A 132 -0.37 3.22 20.67
N TYR A 133 -0.03 1.94 20.71
CA TYR A 133 1.37 1.47 20.78
C TYR A 133 2.11 1.62 19.44
N THR A 134 1.47 1.31 18.33
CA THR A 134 2.07 1.42 16.99
C THR A 134 2.31 2.89 16.60
N HIS A 135 1.43 3.80 17.01
CA HIS A 135 1.56 5.22 16.72
C HIS A 135 2.70 5.89 17.50
N LEU A 136 2.91 5.50 18.75
CA LEU A 136 3.98 6.04 19.58
C LEU A 136 5.37 5.68 19.04
N ARG A 137 5.60 4.43 18.60
CA ARG A 137 6.90 4.02 18.03
C ARG A 137 7.18 4.62 16.65
N ALA A 138 6.17 4.85 15.82
CA ALA A 138 6.37 5.49 14.52
C ALA A 138 6.90 6.94 14.66
N HIS A 139 6.64 7.61 15.78
CA HIS A 139 7.22 8.92 16.08
C HIS A 139 8.67 8.85 16.58
N GLU A 140 9.08 7.77 17.22
CA GLU A 140 10.44 7.61 17.76
C GLU A 140 11.48 7.29 16.65
N THR A 141 11.07 6.61 15.58
CA THR A 141 11.97 6.25 14.46
C THR A 141 12.23 7.40 13.48
N CYS A 142 11.54 8.53 13.60
CA CYS A 142 11.76 9.69 12.74
C CYS A 142 12.83 10.68 13.27
N HIS A 143 13.54 10.34 14.36
CA HIS A 143 14.51 11.23 15.01
C HIS A 143 15.98 10.74 14.99
N ASN A 144 16.30 9.74 14.15
CA ASN A 144 17.70 9.31 13.97
C ASN A 144 18.13 9.38 12.51
#